data_0006a55ced6c4467b7883f5151acc463
#
_entry.id   0006a55ced6c4467b7883f5151acc463
#
_cell.length_a   1.000
_cell.length_b   1.000
_cell.length_c   1.000
_cell.angle_alpha   90.00
_cell.angle_beta   90.00
_cell.angle_gamma   90.00
#
_symmetry.space_group_name_H-M   'P 1'
#
loop_
_entity.id
_entity.type
_entity.pdbx_description
1 polymer ?
#
loop_
_entity_poly.entity_id
_entity_poly.type
_entity_poly.pdbx_seq_one_letter_code
_entity_poly.pdbx_strand_id
1 'polypeptide(L)'
;MSKYRKMLNDWEAPYLQAIIKQVETQSKSTLAHWVAEYAESMMLPIWEKHYPEDPRPRNAVAAARQWLAGEIKLPQAKALILECHSAAREAEGTPAACAAARAVGQSASVIHSARH
;
A
#
# COMPACT_ATOMS: atom_id res chain seq x y z
N MET A 1 25.54 -1.28 13.26
CA MET A 1 25.43 -1.66 11.84
C MET A 1 26.35 -2.79 11.46
N SER A 2 27.64 -2.73 11.83
CA SER A 2 28.59 -3.82 11.54
C SER A 2 28.18 -5.17 12.13
N LYS A 3 27.53 -5.14 13.30
CA LYS A 3 27.04 -6.35 13.98
C LYS A 3 26.02 -7.09 13.11
N TYR A 4 25.12 -6.36 12.47
CA TYR A 4 24.12 -6.96 11.60
C TYR A 4 24.72 -7.54 10.33
N ARG A 5 25.74 -6.89 9.79
CA ARG A 5 26.45 -7.40 8.62
C ARG A 5 27.13 -8.74 8.91
N LYS A 6 27.71 -8.88 10.10
CA LYS A 6 28.33 -10.15 10.49
C LYS A 6 27.31 -11.27 10.61
N MET A 7 26.13 -10.95 11.15
CA MET A 7 25.05 -11.93 11.27
C MET A 7 24.53 -12.37 9.91
N LEU A 8 24.64 -11.54 8.90
CA LEU A 8 24.16 -11.83 7.56
C LEU A 8 25.19 -12.43 6.63
N ASN A 9 26.42 -12.67 7.12
CA ASN A 9 27.47 -13.24 6.28
C ASN A 9 27.13 -14.63 5.75
N ASP A 10 26.33 -15.39 6.47
CA ASP A 10 25.93 -16.73 6.09
C ASP A 10 24.60 -16.77 5.35
N TRP A 11 24.11 -15.63 4.89
CA TRP A 11 22.80 -15.55 4.25
C TRP A 11 22.70 -16.39 2.97
N GLU A 12 23.83 -16.77 2.40
CA GLU A 12 23.86 -17.61 1.18
C GLU A 12 23.63 -19.10 1.46
N ALA A 13 23.63 -19.53 2.72
CA ALA A 13 23.36 -20.92 3.06
C ALA A 13 21.96 -21.33 2.58
N PRO A 14 21.83 -22.52 1.94
CA PRO A 14 20.54 -22.93 1.37
C PRO A 14 19.37 -22.91 2.35
N TYR A 15 19.56 -23.39 3.58
CA TYR A 15 18.48 -23.39 4.56
C TYR A 15 18.07 -21.98 4.95
N LEU A 16 19.04 -21.08 5.02
CA LEU A 16 18.77 -19.70 5.39
C LEU A 16 18.04 -18.97 4.25
N GLN A 17 18.42 -19.26 3.01
CA GLN A 17 17.73 -18.70 1.85
C GLN A 17 16.26 -19.12 1.82
N ALA A 18 15.97 -20.38 2.14
CA ALA A 18 14.62 -20.86 2.19
C ALA A 18 13.80 -20.14 3.27
N ILE A 19 14.38 -19.93 4.45
CA ILE A 19 13.73 -19.23 5.55
C ILE A 19 13.47 -17.76 5.18
N ILE A 20 14.48 -17.09 4.63
CA ILE A 20 14.36 -15.68 4.23
C ILE A 20 13.23 -15.52 3.20
N LYS A 21 13.20 -16.40 2.20
CA LYS A 21 12.18 -16.34 1.16
C LYS A 21 10.78 -16.53 1.74
N GLN A 22 10.62 -17.46 2.67
CA GLN A 22 9.35 -17.70 3.32
C GLN A 22 8.91 -16.49 4.16
N VAL A 23 9.82 -15.92 4.93
CA VAL A 23 9.56 -14.73 5.74
C VAL A 23 9.17 -13.55 4.85
N GLU A 24 9.89 -13.34 3.75
CA GLU A 24 9.58 -12.26 2.82
C GLU A 24 8.19 -12.40 2.23
N THR A 25 7.80 -13.60 1.83
CA THR A 25 6.49 -13.87 1.25
C THR A 25 5.37 -13.56 2.25
N GLN A 26 5.52 -14.07 3.47
CA GLN A 26 4.54 -13.83 4.53
C GLN A 26 4.50 -12.38 4.97
N SER A 27 5.68 -11.74 5.07
CA SER A 27 5.78 -10.35 5.46
C SER A 27 5.11 -9.42 4.46
N LYS A 28 5.23 -9.70 3.16
CA LYS A 28 4.58 -8.89 2.13
C LYS A 28 3.06 -8.93 2.25
N SER A 29 2.49 -10.13 2.45
CA SER A 29 1.06 -10.27 2.62
C SER A 29 0.57 -9.56 3.88
N THR A 30 1.25 -9.77 5.00
CA THR A 30 0.93 -9.13 6.28
C THR A 30 1.03 -7.62 6.17
N LEU A 31 2.10 -7.12 5.55
CA LEU A 31 2.31 -5.70 5.35
C LEU A 31 1.20 -5.10 4.48
N ALA A 32 0.81 -5.80 3.42
CA ALA A 32 -0.24 -5.32 2.53
C ALA A 32 -1.56 -5.13 3.27
N HIS A 33 -1.95 -6.11 4.09
CA HIS A 33 -3.17 -6.01 4.89
C HIS A 33 -3.08 -4.90 5.93
N TRP A 34 -1.95 -4.78 6.58
CA TRP A 34 -1.73 -3.75 7.59
C TRP A 34 -1.79 -2.35 6.99
N VAL A 35 -1.15 -2.17 5.83
CA VAL A 35 -1.14 -0.89 5.12
C VAL A 35 -2.55 -0.52 4.65
N ALA A 36 -3.31 -1.48 4.15
CA ALA A 36 -4.69 -1.24 3.74
C ALA A 36 -5.55 -0.80 4.92
N GLU A 37 -5.41 -1.47 6.05
CA GLU A 37 -6.15 -1.13 7.26
C GLU A 37 -5.77 0.25 7.78
N TYR A 38 -4.49 0.58 7.76
CA TYR A 38 -4.01 1.90 8.14
C TYR A 38 -4.62 2.99 7.25
N ALA A 39 -4.60 2.77 5.93
CA ALA A 39 -5.17 3.73 4.99
C ALA A 39 -6.66 3.95 5.25
N GLU A 40 -7.40 2.87 5.49
CA GLU A 40 -8.83 2.97 5.77
C GLU A 40 -9.13 3.62 7.12
N SER A 41 -8.38 3.28 8.15
CA SER A 41 -8.65 3.72 9.52
C SER A 41 -8.16 5.12 9.81
N MET A 42 -7.01 5.50 9.23
CA MET A 42 -6.32 6.74 9.60
C MET A 42 -6.35 7.79 8.50
N MET A 43 -6.21 7.38 7.24
CA MET A 43 -6.07 8.34 6.15
C MET A 43 -7.39 8.70 5.49
N LEU A 44 -8.23 7.69 5.20
CA LEU A 44 -9.53 7.96 4.57
C LEU A 44 -10.43 8.89 5.38
N PRO A 45 -10.51 8.77 6.73
CA PRO A 45 -11.31 9.70 7.50
C PRO A 45 -10.87 11.17 7.34
N ILE A 46 -9.56 11.42 7.21
CA ILE A 46 -9.05 12.78 7.00
C ILE A 46 -9.53 13.32 5.66
N TRP A 47 -9.41 12.52 4.60
CA TRP A 47 -9.90 12.91 3.29
C TRP A 47 -11.41 13.16 3.29
N GLU A 48 -12.16 12.23 3.85
CA GLU A 48 -13.62 12.27 3.84
C GLU A 48 -14.20 13.38 4.68
N LYS A 49 -13.44 13.87 5.66
CA LYS A 49 -13.82 15.04 6.43
C LYS A 49 -13.88 16.28 5.55
N HIS A 50 -12.95 16.41 4.60
CA HIS A 50 -12.85 17.55 3.71
C HIS A 50 -13.60 17.36 2.40
N TYR A 51 -13.66 16.14 1.90
CA TYR A 51 -14.28 15.80 0.62
C TYR A 51 -15.17 14.55 0.76
N PRO A 52 -16.28 14.65 1.50
CA PRO A 52 -17.11 13.46 1.80
C PRO A 52 -17.76 12.83 0.58
N GLU A 53 -17.90 13.58 -0.51
CA GLU A 53 -18.55 13.08 -1.73
C GLU A 53 -17.58 12.57 -2.78
N ASP A 54 -16.27 12.63 -2.52
CA ASP A 54 -15.26 12.18 -3.47
C ASP A 54 -14.72 10.81 -3.04
N PRO A 55 -15.16 9.73 -3.68
CA PRO A 55 -14.79 8.36 -3.29
C PRO A 55 -13.48 7.88 -3.89
N ARG A 56 -12.75 8.71 -4.66
CA ARG A 56 -11.57 8.24 -5.36
C ARG A 56 -10.51 7.61 -4.44
N PRO A 57 -10.14 8.20 -3.30
CA PRO A 57 -9.22 7.53 -2.39
C PRO A 57 -9.76 6.22 -1.82
N ARG A 58 -11.04 6.19 -1.43
CA ARG A 58 -11.66 4.96 -0.92
C ARG A 58 -11.69 3.87 -1.98
N ASN A 59 -11.99 4.24 -3.21
CA ASN A 59 -12.02 3.30 -4.34
C ASN A 59 -10.63 2.72 -4.61
N ALA A 60 -9.57 3.50 -4.41
CA ALA A 60 -8.21 3.02 -4.60
C ALA A 60 -7.85 1.93 -3.60
N VAL A 61 -8.21 2.12 -2.32
CA VAL A 61 -7.96 1.09 -1.29
C VAL A 61 -8.79 -0.15 -1.56
N ALA A 62 -10.07 0.04 -1.91
CA ALA A 62 -10.95 -1.09 -2.23
C ALA A 62 -10.39 -1.89 -3.42
N ALA A 63 -9.92 -1.20 -4.46
CA ALA A 63 -9.34 -1.83 -5.62
C ALA A 63 -8.08 -2.62 -5.27
N ALA A 64 -7.23 -2.07 -4.41
CA ALA A 64 -6.03 -2.75 -3.97
C ALA A 64 -6.36 -4.04 -3.21
N ARG A 65 -7.37 -3.99 -2.32
CA ARG A 65 -7.82 -5.18 -1.61
C ARG A 65 -8.42 -6.23 -2.55
N GLN A 66 -9.22 -5.77 -3.52
CA GLN A 66 -9.81 -6.67 -4.51
C GLN A 66 -8.74 -7.35 -5.36
N TRP A 67 -7.71 -6.61 -5.73
CA TRP A 67 -6.60 -7.17 -6.48
C TRP A 67 -5.83 -8.21 -5.65
N LEU A 68 -5.60 -7.94 -4.37
CA LEU A 68 -4.96 -8.92 -3.47
C LEU A 68 -5.77 -10.20 -3.38
N ALA A 69 -7.10 -10.09 -3.39
CA ALA A 69 -8.00 -11.23 -3.33
C ALA A 69 -8.16 -11.94 -4.69
N GLY A 70 -7.59 -11.39 -5.76
CA GLY A 70 -7.69 -11.96 -7.09
C GLY A 70 -9.02 -11.66 -7.78
N GLU A 71 -9.78 -10.69 -7.28
CA GLU A 71 -11.12 -10.38 -7.79
C GLU A 71 -11.11 -9.45 -9.02
N ILE A 72 -10.06 -8.65 -9.16
CA ILE A 72 -9.91 -7.74 -10.31
C ILE A 72 -8.51 -7.88 -10.88
N LYS A 73 -8.35 -7.41 -12.13
CA LYS A 73 -7.08 -7.44 -12.81
C LYS A 73 -6.27 -6.18 -12.52
N LEU A 74 -4.96 -6.27 -12.70
CA LEU A 74 -4.04 -5.19 -12.42
C LEU A 74 -4.39 -3.86 -13.10
N PRO A 75 -4.74 -3.83 -14.41
CA PRO A 75 -5.09 -2.56 -15.05
C PRO A 75 -6.26 -1.85 -14.38
N GLN A 76 -7.24 -2.60 -13.87
CA GLN A 76 -8.38 -2.03 -13.16
C GLN A 76 -7.95 -1.38 -11.85
N ALA A 77 -7.09 -2.06 -11.09
CA ALA A 77 -6.56 -1.52 -9.84
C ALA A 77 -5.72 -0.27 -10.10
N LYS A 78 -4.84 -0.32 -11.10
CA LYS A 78 -3.99 0.82 -11.45
C LYS A 78 -4.79 2.05 -11.83
N ALA A 79 -5.87 1.88 -12.59
CA ALA A 79 -6.72 2.99 -13.01
C ALA A 79 -7.29 3.72 -11.79
N LEU A 80 -7.77 2.97 -10.80
CA LEU A 80 -8.36 3.56 -9.59
C LEU A 80 -7.30 4.22 -8.70
N ILE A 81 -6.10 3.66 -8.66
CA ILE A 81 -4.99 4.26 -7.93
C ILE A 81 -4.58 5.59 -8.57
N LEU A 82 -4.53 5.65 -9.89
CA LEU A 82 -4.22 6.89 -10.60
C LEU A 82 -5.28 7.96 -10.37
N GLU A 83 -6.55 7.57 -10.27
CA GLU A 83 -7.61 8.51 -9.92
C GLU A 83 -7.43 9.09 -8.52
N CYS A 84 -6.94 8.28 -7.58
CA CYS A 84 -6.62 8.76 -6.24
C CYS A 84 -5.50 9.80 -6.28
N HIS A 85 -4.47 9.57 -7.07
CA HIS A 85 -3.39 10.55 -7.23
C HIS A 85 -3.90 11.85 -7.86
N SER A 86 -4.85 11.76 -8.78
CA SER A 86 -5.49 12.95 -9.36
C SER A 86 -6.27 13.72 -8.30
N ALA A 87 -7.00 13.02 -7.44
CA ALA A 87 -7.72 13.63 -6.33
C ALA A 87 -6.77 14.40 -5.41
N ALA A 88 -5.61 13.81 -5.12
CA ALA A 88 -4.59 14.48 -4.30
C ALA A 88 -4.12 15.78 -4.94
N ARG A 89 -3.84 15.75 -6.24
CA ARG A 89 -3.40 16.95 -6.97
C ARG A 89 -4.46 18.04 -6.96
N GLU A 90 -5.72 17.67 -7.12
CA GLU A 90 -6.84 18.62 -7.11
C GLU A 90 -7.06 19.24 -5.73
N ALA A 91 -6.59 18.58 -4.68
CA ALA A 91 -6.76 19.03 -3.30
C ALA A 91 -5.56 19.80 -2.75
N GLU A 92 -4.68 20.31 -3.61
CA GLU A 92 -3.48 21.04 -3.15
C GLU A 92 -3.80 22.23 -2.25
N GLY A 93 -4.96 22.85 -2.43
CA GLY A 93 -5.39 23.96 -1.58
C GLY A 93 -5.83 23.55 -0.17
N THR A 94 -5.94 22.25 0.09
CA THR A 94 -6.31 21.70 1.40
C THR A 94 -5.20 20.72 1.84
N PRO A 95 -4.15 21.22 2.52
CA PRO A 95 -2.95 20.41 2.79
C PRO A 95 -3.21 19.09 3.49
N ALA A 96 -4.10 19.07 4.47
CA ALA A 96 -4.40 17.82 5.20
C ALA A 96 -5.05 16.78 4.29
N ALA A 97 -6.01 17.18 3.47
CA ALA A 97 -6.67 16.28 2.53
C ALA A 97 -5.71 15.81 1.45
N CYS A 98 -4.91 16.72 0.92
CA CYS A 98 -3.91 16.40 -0.10
C CYS A 98 -2.93 15.35 0.44
N ALA A 99 -2.40 15.55 1.65
CA ALA A 99 -1.48 14.61 2.28
C ALA A 99 -2.14 13.26 2.50
N ALA A 100 -3.41 13.25 2.95
CA ALA A 100 -4.16 12.02 3.18
C ALA A 100 -4.36 11.25 1.88
N ALA A 101 -4.77 11.92 0.81
CA ALA A 101 -4.98 11.26 -0.48
C ALA A 101 -3.66 10.73 -1.06
N ARG A 102 -2.56 11.45 -0.89
CA ARG A 102 -1.25 10.96 -1.30
C ARG A 102 -0.85 9.70 -0.53
N ALA A 103 -1.09 9.71 0.78
CA ALA A 103 -0.80 8.56 1.62
C ALA A 103 -1.63 7.35 1.20
N VAL A 104 -2.91 7.55 0.90
CA VAL A 104 -3.79 6.48 0.41
C VAL A 104 -3.28 5.92 -0.92
N GLY A 105 -2.93 6.79 -1.86
CA GLY A 105 -2.41 6.37 -3.16
C GLY A 105 -1.10 5.59 -3.04
N GLN A 106 -0.19 6.04 -2.18
CA GLN A 106 1.06 5.33 -1.92
C GLN A 106 0.81 3.98 -1.23
N SER A 107 -0.13 3.94 -0.28
CA SER A 107 -0.51 2.70 0.39
C SER A 107 -1.05 1.68 -0.61
N ALA A 108 -1.93 2.11 -1.50
CA ALA A 108 -2.48 1.23 -2.54
C ALA A 108 -1.38 0.71 -3.46
N SER A 109 -0.41 1.57 -3.78
CA SER A 109 0.75 1.17 -4.61
C SER A 109 1.63 0.14 -3.91
N VAL A 110 1.82 0.27 -2.59
CA VAL A 110 2.58 -0.71 -1.80
C VAL A 110 1.85 -2.06 -1.81
N ILE A 111 0.55 -2.05 -1.62
CA ILE A 111 -0.27 -3.27 -1.63
C ILE A 111 -0.12 -3.97 -2.98
N HIS A 112 -0.19 -3.22 -4.06
CA HIS A 112 -0.02 -3.73 -5.41
C HIS A 112 1.38 -4.35 -5.58
N SER A 113 2.43 -3.70 -5.10
CA SER A 113 3.80 -4.19 -5.21
C SER A 113 4.05 -5.44 -4.39
N ALA A 114 3.35 -5.61 -3.28
CA ALA A 114 3.57 -6.72 -2.35
C ALA A 114 3.30 -8.08 -2.97
N ARG A 115 2.49 -8.15 -4.04
CA ARG A 115 2.15 -9.41 -4.68
C ARG A 115 3.16 -9.84 -5.73
N HIS A 116 4.02 -8.95 -6.17
CA HIS A 116 5.11 -9.25 -7.08
C HIS A 116 6.33 -9.76 -6.32
#